data_765a6a60b21f0c38faa7485b2a1d5101
#
_entry.id   765a6a60b21f0c38faa7485b2a1d5101
#
_cell.length_a   1.000
_cell.length_b   1.000
_cell.length_c   1.000
_cell.angle_alpha   90.00
_cell.angle_beta   90.00
_cell.angle_gamma   90.00
#
_symmetry.space_group_name_H-M   'P 1'
#
loop_
_entity.id
_entity.type
_entity.pdbx_description
1 polymer ?
#
loop_
_entity_poly.entity_id
_entity_poly.type
_entity_poly.pdbx_seq_one_letter_code
_entity_poly.pdbx_strand_id
1 'polypeptide(L)'
;MIGKAKWRGAAAAVALVGLAACGNGGSAVETRERAAAGAEAALTSAAGSAADAAEATPEKAKPVLTANRRETVDAKTARLFRTNGADFGAASAEDYLARVRAFTTRPPSGTERVERPNGDVLLYQASTNTFAVVSREGVAKTMFKPRDGAAYWAEQKAAAPDFGR
;
A
#
# COMPACT_ATOMS: atom_id res chain seq x y z
N MET A 1 3.13 -38.35 37.40
CA MET A 1 4.16 -39.14 36.71
C MET A 1 4.60 -38.38 35.46
N ILE A 2 5.88 -38.14 35.40
CA ILE A 2 6.60 -37.19 34.56
C ILE A 2 6.97 -37.86 33.24
N GLY A 3 6.69 -37.25 32.11
CA GLY A 3 7.18 -37.68 30.80
C GLY A 3 7.92 -36.52 30.09
N LYS A 4 9.24 -36.42 30.34
CA LYS A 4 10.15 -35.52 29.59
C LYS A 4 10.54 -36.18 28.27
N ALA A 5 10.12 -35.66 27.14
CA ALA A 5 10.66 -36.04 25.84
C ALA A 5 11.83 -35.12 25.49
N LYS A 6 13.04 -35.68 25.50
CA LYS A 6 14.27 -35.08 24.98
C LYS A 6 14.28 -35.20 23.47
N TRP A 7 14.34 -34.07 22.74
CA TRP A 7 14.73 -34.06 21.33
C TRP A 7 16.21 -33.77 21.20
N ARG A 8 16.92 -34.76 20.66
CA ARG A 8 18.34 -34.72 20.30
C ARG A 8 18.48 -34.14 18.92
N GLY A 9 19.50 -33.28 18.76
CA GLY A 9 19.79 -32.58 17.54
C GLY A 9 20.29 -33.44 16.38
N ALA A 10 20.19 -32.92 15.21
CA ALA A 10 20.99 -33.28 14.05
C ALA A 10 21.51 -32.01 13.40
N ALA A 11 22.80 -31.84 13.52
CA ALA A 11 23.57 -30.86 12.77
C ALA A 11 23.80 -31.43 11.36
N ALA A 12 23.54 -30.66 10.32
CA ALA A 12 24.05 -30.93 8.99
C ALA A 12 24.65 -29.64 8.45
N ALA A 13 25.96 -29.67 8.37
CA ALA A 13 26.78 -28.68 7.66
C ALA A 13 26.91 -29.10 6.19
N VAL A 14 26.68 -28.20 5.25
CA VAL A 14 27.20 -28.29 3.87
C VAL A 14 27.40 -26.87 3.33
N ALA A 15 28.62 -26.44 3.25
CA ALA A 15 29.50 -26.23 2.07
C ALA A 15 29.19 -24.96 1.24
N LEU A 16 30.15 -24.06 1.35
CA LEU A 16 30.44 -22.92 0.46
C LEU A 16 30.71 -23.37 -0.99
N VAL A 17 30.11 -22.69 -1.95
CA VAL A 17 30.72 -22.52 -3.29
C VAL A 17 30.56 -21.04 -3.64
N GLY A 18 31.72 -20.38 -3.71
CA GLY A 18 31.85 -19.03 -4.25
C GLY A 18 31.92 -19.10 -5.79
N LEU A 19 31.30 -18.12 -6.44
CA LEU A 19 31.74 -17.70 -7.79
C LEU A 19 31.65 -16.18 -7.86
N ALA A 20 32.81 -15.57 -7.93
CA ALA A 20 32.99 -14.19 -8.35
C ALA A 20 32.79 -14.10 -9.86
N ALA A 21 32.00 -13.18 -10.33
CA ALA A 21 32.03 -12.71 -11.70
C ALA A 21 31.90 -11.17 -11.68
N CYS A 22 33.07 -10.54 -11.82
CA CYS A 22 33.19 -9.15 -12.25
C CYS A 22 32.70 -9.05 -13.70
N GLY A 23 31.66 -8.26 -13.95
CA GLY A 23 31.20 -7.86 -15.26
C GLY A 23 31.17 -6.35 -15.34
N ASN A 24 32.28 -5.79 -15.83
CA ASN A 24 32.42 -4.38 -16.21
C ASN A 24 31.72 -4.18 -17.56
N GLY A 25 30.80 -3.22 -17.64
CA GLY A 25 30.05 -2.94 -18.88
C GLY A 25 29.42 -1.56 -18.85
N GLY A 26 30.13 -0.58 -19.21
CA GLY A 26 30.12 0.41 -20.25
C GLY A 26 28.78 1.16 -20.40
N SER A 27 28.76 2.40 -19.92
CA SER A 27 27.81 3.44 -20.36
C SER A 27 28.02 3.71 -21.86
N ALA A 28 26.99 3.45 -22.65
CA ALA A 28 26.88 3.98 -23.99
C ALA A 28 25.66 4.93 -24.02
N VAL A 29 25.93 6.20 -23.83
CA VAL A 29 25.03 7.27 -24.25
C VAL A 29 25.20 7.41 -25.76
N GLU A 30 24.27 6.89 -26.53
CA GLU A 30 24.22 7.11 -27.98
C GLU A 30 23.26 8.24 -28.28
N THR A 31 23.84 9.42 -28.41
CA THR A 31 23.24 10.61 -28.97
C THR A 31 23.05 10.37 -30.46
N ARG A 32 21.83 10.13 -30.92
CA ARG A 32 21.52 10.05 -32.34
C ARG A 32 20.93 11.38 -32.79
N GLU A 33 21.82 12.26 -33.21
CA GLU A 33 21.46 13.34 -34.14
C GLU A 33 21.08 12.71 -35.48
N ARG A 34 19.91 13.00 -35.97
CA ARG A 34 19.59 12.80 -37.37
C ARG A 34 18.95 14.04 -37.94
N ALA A 35 19.74 14.66 -38.80
CA ALA A 35 19.45 15.83 -39.60
C ALA A 35 18.25 15.63 -40.55
N ALA A 36 17.73 16.79 -40.91
CA ALA A 36 16.65 17.15 -41.80
C ALA A 36 16.73 16.55 -43.21
N ALA A 37 15.56 16.35 -43.81
CA ALA A 37 15.16 16.71 -45.20
C ALA A 37 13.70 16.24 -45.33
N GLY A 38 12.75 17.15 -45.46
CA GLY A 38 12.27 17.77 -46.67
C GLY A 38 11.15 16.97 -47.30
N ALA A 39 9.93 17.48 -47.27
CA ALA A 39 9.05 17.64 -48.43
C ALA A 39 7.64 18.10 -47.99
N GLU A 40 7.21 19.19 -48.61
CA GLU A 40 5.87 19.80 -48.55
C GLU A 40 4.78 18.85 -49.10
N ALA A 41 3.60 19.02 -48.63
CA ALA A 41 2.35 19.40 -49.28
C ALA A 41 1.16 18.60 -48.70
N ALA A 42 0.20 19.23 -48.14
CA ALA A 42 -1.12 19.53 -48.66
C ALA A 42 -2.07 19.94 -47.53
N LEU A 43 -2.56 21.15 -47.66
CA LEU A 43 -3.69 21.73 -46.94
C LEU A 43 -4.96 20.91 -47.21
N THR A 44 -5.69 20.53 -46.18
CA THR A 44 -7.14 20.51 -46.24
C THR A 44 -7.73 20.86 -44.88
N SER A 45 -8.42 21.99 -44.86
CA SER A 45 -9.27 22.48 -43.78
C SER A 45 -10.36 21.46 -43.41
N ALA A 46 -10.51 21.23 -42.12
CA ALA A 46 -11.83 20.93 -41.55
C ALA A 46 -11.89 21.53 -40.15
N ALA A 47 -12.68 22.62 -40.08
CA ALA A 47 -13.09 23.20 -38.82
C ALA A 47 -13.93 22.19 -38.03
N GLY A 48 -13.51 21.91 -36.81
CA GLY A 48 -14.22 21.08 -35.86
C GLY A 48 -13.89 21.51 -34.45
N SER A 49 -14.73 22.38 -33.93
CA SER A 49 -15.07 22.64 -32.52
C SER A 49 -13.99 22.36 -31.48
N ALA A 50 -13.37 23.40 -30.99
CA ALA A 50 -12.67 23.45 -29.74
C ALA A 50 -13.68 23.15 -28.60
N ALA A 51 -13.72 21.91 -28.13
CA ALA A 51 -14.24 21.61 -26.82
C ALA A 51 -13.11 21.86 -25.83
N ASP A 52 -13.31 22.85 -25.00
CA ASP A 52 -12.57 23.25 -23.83
C ASP A 52 -12.22 22.04 -22.96
N ALA A 53 -11.09 21.41 -23.21
CA ALA A 53 -10.47 20.50 -22.29
C ALA A 53 -9.71 21.35 -21.26
N ALA A 54 -10.44 21.80 -20.25
CA ALA A 54 -9.83 22.32 -19.04
C ALA A 54 -8.77 21.32 -18.58
N GLU A 55 -7.52 21.66 -18.80
CA GLU A 55 -6.34 21.01 -18.29
C GLU A 55 -6.41 21.05 -16.76
N ALA A 56 -7.10 20.06 -16.17
CA ALA A 56 -7.11 19.85 -14.74
C ALA A 56 -5.66 19.50 -14.38
N THR A 57 -4.93 20.48 -13.87
CA THR A 57 -3.68 20.27 -13.15
C THR A 57 -3.91 19.09 -12.21
N PRO A 58 -3.12 17.99 -12.27
CA PRO A 58 -3.33 16.87 -11.39
C PRO A 58 -3.07 17.35 -9.97
N GLU A 59 -4.14 17.68 -9.25
CA GLU A 59 -4.07 17.85 -7.80
C GLU A 59 -3.40 16.59 -7.25
N LYS A 60 -2.21 16.77 -6.67
CA LYS A 60 -1.38 15.68 -6.16
C LYS A 60 -2.22 14.87 -5.19
N ALA A 61 -2.85 13.82 -5.69
CA ALA A 61 -3.79 12.99 -4.94
C ALA A 61 -3.12 12.53 -3.65
N LYS A 62 -3.78 12.76 -2.51
CA LYS A 62 -3.26 12.32 -1.21
C LYS A 62 -2.93 10.83 -1.28
N PRO A 63 -1.76 10.40 -0.77
CA PRO A 63 -1.40 8.99 -0.76
C PRO A 63 -2.45 8.21 0.04
N VAL A 64 -2.79 7.01 -0.42
CA VAL A 64 -3.79 6.17 0.27
C VAL A 64 -3.24 5.62 1.58
N LEU A 65 -1.94 5.34 1.65
CA LEU A 65 -1.25 4.86 2.85
C LEU A 65 -0.17 5.85 3.30
N THR A 66 0.03 5.95 4.62
CA THR A 66 1.13 6.74 5.20
C THR A 66 2.47 6.07 4.93
N ALA A 67 3.47 6.86 4.51
CA ALA A 67 4.88 6.46 4.56
C ALA A 67 5.49 6.75 5.93
N ASN A 68 6.66 6.21 6.21
CA ASN A 68 7.49 6.57 7.35
C ASN A 68 8.98 6.58 6.93
N ARG A 69 9.88 6.96 7.87
CA ARG A 69 11.32 7.06 7.56
C ARG A 69 11.97 5.72 7.18
N ARG A 70 11.35 4.59 7.50
CA ARG A 70 11.89 3.24 7.28
C ARG A 70 11.20 2.50 6.13
N GLU A 71 10.04 2.98 5.69
CA GLU A 71 9.21 2.26 4.71
C GLU A 71 8.49 3.24 3.78
N THR A 72 8.68 3.07 2.47
CA THR A 72 7.95 3.81 1.45
C THR A 72 6.49 3.36 1.38
N VAL A 73 5.63 4.14 0.71
CA VAL A 73 4.22 3.75 0.47
C VAL A 73 4.14 2.41 -0.25
N ASP A 74 4.97 2.21 -1.29
CA ASP A 74 4.95 0.98 -2.11
C ASP A 74 5.40 -0.24 -1.32
N ALA A 75 6.51 -0.12 -0.56
CA ALA A 75 6.99 -1.20 0.29
C ALA A 75 5.94 -1.58 1.36
N LYS A 76 5.29 -0.60 1.94
CA LYS A 76 4.20 -0.80 2.91
C LYS A 76 3.00 -1.46 2.27
N THR A 77 2.59 -1.02 1.07
CA THR A 77 1.47 -1.61 0.33
C THR A 77 1.75 -3.08 0.03
N ALA A 78 2.93 -3.39 -0.49
CA ALA A 78 3.35 -4.76 -0.78
C ALA A 78 3.37 -5.65 0.48
N ARG A 79 3.87 -5.13 1.60
CA ARG A 79 3.89 -5.85 2.88
C ARG A 79 2.48 -6.10 3.40
N LEU A 80 1.63 -5.08 3.45
CA LEU A 80 0.25 -5.21 3.92
C LEU A 80 -0.57 -6.13 3.02
N PHE A 81 -0.36 -6.09 1.71
CA PHE A 81 -0.98 -7.02 0.77
C PHE A 81 -0.58 -8.48 1.06
N ARG A 82 0.72 -8.76 1.21
CA ARG A 82 1.18 -10.12 1.55
C ARG A 82 0.61 -10.64 2.86
N THR A 83 0.40 -9.75 3.84
CA THR A 83 -0.09 -10.14 5.17
C THR A 83 -1.61 -10.26 5.22
N ASN A 84 -2.34 -9.36 4.58
CA ASN A 84 -3.78 -9.19 4.77
C ASN A 84 -4.58 -9.33 3.46
N GLY A 85 -3.93 -9.34 2.29
CA GLY A 85 -4.61 -9.31 0.99
C GLY A 85 -5.60 -10.44 0.81
N ALA A 86 -5.23 -11.65 1.23
CA ALA A 86 -6.07 -12.84 1.15
C ALA A 86 -7.38 -12.69 1.94
N ASP A 87 -7.35 -12.07 3.12
CA ASP A 87 -8.51 -11.83 3.96
C ASP A 87 -9.55 -10.93 3.31
N PHE A 88 -9.11 -10.07 2.40
CA PHE A 88 -9.96 -9.17 1.62
C PHE A 88 -10.25 -9.67 0.21
N GLY A 89 -9.75 -10.86 -0.17
CA GLY A 89 -9.88 -11.38 -1.54
C GLY A 89 -9.20 -10.47 -2.58
N ALA A 90 -8.12 -9.78 -2.18
CA ALA A 90 -7.39 -8.91 -3.08
C ALA A 90 -6.48 -9.73 -3.99
N ALA A 91 -6.56 -9.48 -5.30
CA ALA A 91 -5.75 -10.19 -6.31
C ALA A 91 -4.35 -9.58 -6.47
N SER A 92 -4.18 -8.31 -6.12
CA SER A 92 -2.91 -7.59 -6.22
C SER A 92 -2.75 -6.56 -5.09
N ALA A 93 -1.56 -5.99 -4.98
CA ALA A 93 -1.28 -4.90 -4.04
C ALA A 93 -2.12 -3.66 -4.35
N GLU A 94 -2.35 -3.37 -5.62
CA GLU A 94 -3.19 -2.27 -6.09
C GLU A 94 -4.67 -2.50 -5.75
N ASP A 95 -5.17 -3.74 -5.93
CA ASP A 95 -6.54 -4.10 -5.53
C ASP A 95 -6.72 -3.97 -4.02
N TYR A 96 -5.75 -4.46 -3.23
CA TYR A 96 -5.77 -4.24 -1.79
C TYR A 96 -5.80 -2.76 -1.43
N LEU A 97 -4.98 -1.93 -2.07
CA LEU A 97 -4.92 -0.49 -1.86
C LEU A 97 -6.26 0.20 -2.22
N ALA A 98 -6.90 -0.23 -3.31
CA ALA A 98 -8.22 0.27 -3.69
C ALA A 98 -9.28 -0.04 -2.63
N ARG A 99 -9.25 -1.24 -2.03
CA ARG A 99 -10.14 -1.64 -0.93
C ARG A 99 -9.88 -0.83 0.34
N VAL A 100 -8.60 -0.59 0.68
CA VAL A 100 -8.22 0.30 1.79
C VAL A 100 -8.80 1.68 1.57
N ARG A 101 -8.62 2.24 0.37
CA ARG A 101 -9.13 3.56 0.01
C ARG A 101 -10.66 3.61 0.13
N ALA A 102 -11.35 2.65 -0.47
CA ALA A 102 -12.82 2.60 -0.44
C ALA A 102 -13.34 2.56 1.01
N PHE A 103 -12.79 1.69 1.85
CA PHE A 103 -13.20 1.54 3.24
C PHE A 103 -12.92 2.78 4.09
N THR A 104 -11.77 3.43 3.91
CA THR A 104 -11.37 4.57 4.75
C THR A 104 -11.96 5.89 4.31
N THR A 105 -12.31 6.06 3.01
CA THR A 105 -12.95 7.29 2.51
C THR A 105 -14.46 7.26 2.59
N ARG A 106 -15.06 6.08 2.44
CA ARG A 106 -16.53 5.86 2.51
C ARG A 106 -16.82 4.59 3.30
N PRO A 107 -16.65 4.64 4.62
CA PRO A 107 -16.93 3.49 5.46
C PRO A 107 -18.38 3.02 5.25
N PRO A 108 -18.63 1.71 5.16
CA PRO A 108 -19.99 1.17 5.07
C PRO A 108 -20.84 1.57 6.28
N SER A 109 -22.17 1.56 6.12
CA SER A 109 -23.08 1.80 7.22
C SER A 109 -22.86 0.80 8.36
N GLY A 110 -22.96 1.26 9.62
CA GLY A 110 -22.67 0.44 10.79
C GLY A 110 -21.18 0.30 11.11
N THR A 111 -20.29 1.06 10.45
CA THR A 111 -18.89 1.16 10.87
C THR A 111 -18.80 2.02 12.13
N GLU A 112 -18.26 1.46 13.20
CA GLU A 112 -17.93 2.19 14.42
C GLU A 112 -16.68 3.03 14.22
N ARG A 113 -16.62 4.18 14.89
CA ARG A 113 -15.52 5.13 14.83
C ARG A 113 -15.12 5.58 16.23
N VAL A 114 -13.80 5.60 16.49
CA VAL A 114 -13.22 6.18 17.71
C VAL A 114 -12.00 7.01 17.34
N GLU A 115 -11.87 8.17 17.95
CA GLU A 115 -10.73 9.06 17.75
C GLU A 115 -9.76 8.95 18.93
N ARG A 116 -8.46 8.94 18.63
CA ARG A 116 -7.38 8.96 19.62
C ARG A 116 -6.87 10.39 19.86
N PRO A 117 -6.24 10.68 21.01
CA PRO A 117 -5.70 12.02 21.30
C PRO A 117 -4.69 12.55 20.28
N ASN A 118 -3.99 11.66 19.59
CA ASN A 118 -3.05 12.03 18.51
C ASN A 118 -3.74 12.36 17.18
N GLY A 119 -5.08 12.34 17.14
CA GLY A 119 -5.90 12.59 15.94
C GLY A 119 -6.05 11.40 15.00
N ASP A 120 -5.50 10.23 15.35
CA ASP A 120 -5.79 9.01 14.59
C ASP A 120 -7.24 8.56 14.80
N VAL A 121 -7.85 8.09 13.74
CA VAL A 121 -9.22 7.56 13.74
C VAL A 121 -9.16 6.05 13.57
N LEU A 122 -9.80 5.34 14.48
CA LEU A 122 -10.04 3.91 14.41
C LEU A 122 -11.40 3.66 13.76
N LEU A 123 -11.46 2.76 12.81
CA LEU A 123 -12.68 2.31 12.15
C LEU A 123 -12.83 0.80 12.33
N TYR A 124 -14.03 0.35 12.68
CA TYR A 124 -14.35 -1.07 12.78
C TYR A 124 -15.72 -1.38 12.20
N GLN A 125 -15.77 -2.35 11.30
CA GLN A 125 -16.98 -2.88 10.69
C GLN A 125 -17.20 -4.31 11.18
N ALA A 126 -18.16 -4.51 12.06
CA ALA A 126 -18.43 -5.80 12.68
C ALA A 126 -18.88 -6.86 11.65
N SER A 127 -19.75 -6.50 10.69
CA SER A 127 -20.30 -7.46 9.71
C SER A 127 -19.24 -8.09 8.80
N THR A 128 -18.15 -7.38 8.51
CA THR A 128 -17.05 -7.86 7.67
C THR A 128 -15.78 -8.14 8.47
N ASN A 129 -15.84 -7.92 9.80
CA ASN A 129 -14.69 -7.98 10.69
C ASN A 129 -13.50 -7.18 10.16
N THR A 130 -13.73 -5.94 9.73
CA THR A 130 -12.72 -5.08 9.15
C THR A 130 -12.32 -3.97 10.11
N PHE A 131 -11.03 -3.88 10.41
CA PHE A 131 -10.44 -2.83 11.24
C PHE A 131 -9.47 -1.99 10.41
N ALA A 132 -9.53 -0.66 10.57
CA ALA A 132 -8.59 0.26 9.95
C ALA A 132 -8.18 1.38 10.89
N VAL A 133 -6.97 1.91 10.68
CA VAL A 133 -6.48 3.12 11.34
C VAL A 133 -6.20 4.16 10.27
N VAL A 134 -6.75 5.35 10.47
CA VAL A 134 -6.59 6.51 9.58
C VAL A 134 -5.90 7.61 10.37
N SER A 135 -4.91 8.27 9.76
CA SER A 135 -4.25 9.41 10.38
C SER A 135 -5.18 10.63 10.45
N ARG A 136 -4.83 11.63 11.26
CA ARG A 136 -5.54 12.92 11.32
C ARG A 136 -5.64 13.64 9.96
N GLU A 137 -4.72 13.35 9.03
CA GLU A 137 -4.71 13.90 7.67
C GLU A 137 -5.67 13.13 6.72
N GLY A 138 -6.35 12.10 7.21
CA GLY A 138 -7.25 11.27 6.40
C GLY A 138 -6.56 10.19 5.59
N VAL A 139 -5.29 9.89 5.88
CA VAL A 139 -4.49 8.87 5.17
C VAL A 139 -4.48 7.56 5.97
N ALA A 140 -4.76 6.43 5.33
CA ALA A 140 -4.78 5.15 6.01
C ALA A 140 -3.38 4.76 6.52
N LYS A 141 -3.33 4.25 7.74
CA LYS A 141 -2.13 3.67 8.34
C LYS A 141 -2.07 2.16 8.17
N THR A 142 -3.21 1.49 8.31
CA THR A 142 -3.35 0.04 8.16
C THR A 142 -4.81 -0.34 7.97
N MET A 143 -5.05 -1.53 7.40
CA MET A 143 -6.35 -2.20 7.38
C MET A 143 -6.12 -3.71 7.46
N PHE A 144 -6.88 -4.41 8.29
CA PHE A 144 -6.79 -5.86 8.45
C PHE A 144 -8.05 -6.41 9.11
N LYS A 145 -8.19 -7.74 9.16
CA LYS A 145 -9.24 -8.42 9.93
C LYS A 145 -8.68 -8.92 11.24
N PRO A 146 -9.12 -8.38 12.39
CA PRO A 146 -8.68 -8.87 13.70
C PRO A 146 -9.06 -10.34 13.90
N ARG A 147 -8.16 -11.15 14.46
CA ARG A 147 -8.46 -12.55 14.79
C ARG A 147 -9.52 -12.67 15.87
N ASP A 148 -9.46 -11.78 16.85
CA ASP A 148 -10.39 -11.76 18.01
C ASP A 148 -11.64 -10.88 17.74
N GLY A 149 -11.81 -10.42 16.48
CA GLY A 149 -13.01 -9.73 16.03
C GLY A 149 -13.43 -8.57 16.92
N ALA A 150 -14.65 -8.63 17.43
CA ALA A 150 -15.23 -7.59 18.28
C ALA A 150 -14.50 -7.40 19.61
N ALA A 151 -13.85 -8.45 20.17
CA ALA A 151 -13.06 -8.34 21.39
C ALA A 151 -11.85 -7.41 21.17
N TYR A 152 -11.13 -7.59 20.06
CA TYR A 152 -10.06 -6.68 19.66
C TYR A 152 -10.56 -5.22 19.55
N TRP A 153 -11.72 -5.02 18.94
CA TRP A 153 -12.31 -3.69 18.84
C TRP A 153 -12.60 -3.08 20.21
N ALA A 154 -13.19 -3.86 21.13
CA ALA A 154 -13.47 -3.39 22.49
C ALA A 154 -12.20 -2.94 23.23
N GLU A 155 -11.12 -3.71 23.10
CA GLU A 155 -9.80 -3.36 23.65
C GLU A 155 -9.25 -2.05 23.04
N GLN A 156 -9.32 -1.91 21.71
CA GLN A 156 -8.87 -0.70 21.03
C GLN A 156 -9.67 0.54 21.41
N LYS A 157 -11.00 0.39 21.60
CA LYS A 157 -11.86 1.47 22.13
C LYS A 157 -11.47 1.89 23.53
N ALA A 158 -11.28 0.91 24.42
CA ALA A 158 -10.90 1.18 25.81
C ALA A 158 -9.53 1.86 25.92
N ALA A 159 -8.56 1.45 25.09
CA ALA A 159 -7.22 2.01 25.06
C ALA A 159 -7.11 3.35 24.31
N ALA A 160 -8.11 3.71 23.52
CA ALA A 160 -8.03 4.89 22.65
C ALA A 160 -7.77 6.21 23.40
N PRO A 161 -8.41 6.51 24.58
CA PRO A 161 -8.19 7.77 25.30
C PRO A 161 -6.75 7.95 25.81
N ASP A 162 -6.05 6.85 26.10
CA ASP A 162 -4.71 6.87 26.69
C ASP A 162 -3.59 6.66 25.66
N PHE A 163 -3.95 6.55 24.39
CA PHE A 163 -3.02 6.28 23.32
C PHE A 163 -2.04 7.46 23.12
N GLY A 164 -0.74 7.19 23.32
CA GLY A 164 0.32 8.17 23.11
C GLY A 164 0.57 9.12 24.29
N ARG A 165 0.06 8.80 25.47
CA ARG A 165 0.35 9.47 26.74
C ARG A 165 1.51 8.84 27.46
#